data_917b580d77e9a27632a0327e6a166d96
#
_entry.id   917b580d77e9a27632a0327e6a166d96
#
_cell.length_a   1.000
_cell.length_b   1.000
_cell.length_c   1.000
_cell.angle_alpha   90.00
_cell.angle_beta   90.00
_cell.angle_gamma   90.00
#
_symmetry.space_group_name_H-M   'P 1'
#
loop_
_entity.id
_entity.type
_entity.pdbx_description
1 polymer ?
#
loop_
_entity_poly.entity_id
_entity_poly.type
_entity_poly.pdbx_seq_one_letter_code
_entity_poly.pdbx_strand_id
1 'polypeptide(L)'
;MAKGVDFICIGCSMRDCTAITAQAKLSATQGVPMTQHNNSTDRFHPDEWQLRVDLAACYRLVALYGWSDLVFTHISAKLPSSVAGDAHQFLINPYGLMFDEITASSLVKIDMHCNKLDEDNPHPVNPAGFVIHSAVHEARPDAGCVLHTHTRAGIAVSAQKHGVLAISQQSTFVLASLAYHDYEGVAIRDDEKARLQTDLGESNYLMLRNHGLLTVGKSIEDAFLQMYTFENTCRIQVDALAGQTTPTDLTAVNPQILTGVAHAMKVQTGGLGGSFVWPSLLRKLNRENPGYDV
;
A
#
# COMPACT_ATOMS: atom_id res chain seq x y z
N MET A 1 37.37 47.66 -4.33
CA MET A 1 38.64 46.97 -4.06
C MET A 1 38.40 45.49 -4.31
N ALA A 2 38.85 45.01 -5.45
CA ALA A 2 38.74 43.62 -5.87
C ALA A 2 39.99 42.87 -5.38
N LYS A 3 39.80 41.67 -4.87
CA LYS A 3 40.91 40.71 -4.71
C LYS A 3 40.50 39.44 -5.48
N GLY A 4 41.29 39.21 -6.55
CA GLY A 4 41.26 38.01 -7.33
C GLY A 4 41.85 36.83 -6.59
N VAL A 5 41.45 35.63 -6.99
CA VAL A 5 42.06 34.35 -6.60
C VAL A 5 42.52 33.66 -7.87
N ASP A 6 43.82 33.39 -7.94
CA ASP A 6 44.54 32.83 -9.07
C ASP A 6 44.24 31.32 -9.23
N PHE A 7 44.01 30.92 -10.49
CA PHE A 7 44.02 29.54 -10.92
C PHE A 7 45.44 29.09 -11.21
N ILE A 8 45.94 28.05 -10.49
CA ILE A 8 47.15 27.34 -10.84
C ILE A 8 46.79 26.17 -11.74
N CYS A 9 47.25 26.26 -12.98
CA CYS A 9 47.22 25.21 -13.96
C CYS A 9 48.53 24.42 -13.84
N ILE A 10 48.42 23.11 -13.50
CA ILE A 10 49.60 22.20 -13.56
C ILE A 10 49.36 21.28 -14.77
N GLY A 11 50.22 21.43 -15.77
CA GLY A 11 50.23 20.69 -16.99
C GLY A 11 50.68 19.24 -16.80
N CYS A 12 50.13 18.33 -17.57
CA CYS A 12 50.67 17.00 -17.78
C CYS A 12 50.96 16.81 -19.28
N SER A 13 52.22 16.39 -19.52
CA SER A 13 52.87 16.19 -20.80
C SER A 13 52.35 15.00 -21.57
N MET A 14 52.10 15.21 -22.87
CA MET A 14 51.97 14.10 -23.84
C MET A 14 53.33 13.46 -24.10
N ARG A 15 53.40 12.16 -23.95
CA ARG A 15 54.17 11.15 -24.75
C ARG A 15 53.99 9.77 -24.12
N ASP A 16 53.31 8.91 -24.89
CA ASP A 16 53.76 7.61 -25.33
C ASP A 16 52.57 6.76 -25.80
N CYS A 17 52.32 6.83 -27.12
CA CYS A 17 51.51 5.87 -27.82
C CYS A 17 52.48 4.82 -28.39
N THR A 18 52.47 3.62 -27.84
CA THR A 18 53.01 2.44 -28.54
C THR A 18 51.94 1.34 -28.63
N ALA A 19 51.71 0.98 -29.84
CA ALA A 19 50.77 -0.03 -30.29
C ALA A 19 51.12 -1.42 -29.75
N ILE A 20 50.12 -2.10 -29.17
CA ILE A 20 50.15 -3.57 -29.01
C ILE A 20 48.99 -4.16 -29.80
N THR A 21 49.32 -4.67 -30.97
CA THR A 21 48.50 -5.60 -31.76
C THR A 21 48.50 -6.95 -31.07
N ALA A 22 47.40 -7.37 -30.48
CA ALA A 22 47.17 -8.73 -30.05
C ALA A 22 46.06 -9.38 -30.91
N GLN A 23 46.44 -10.39 -31.67
CA GLN A 23 45.59 -11.27 -32.42
C GLN A 23 44.64 -12.02 -31.47
N ALA A 24 43.32 -11.70 -31.54
CA ALA A 24 42.30 -12.50 -30.89
C ALA A 24 42.00 -13.71 -31.79
N LYS A 25 42.34 -14.90 -31.36
CA LYS A 25 41.88 -16.17 -31.87
C LYS A 25 40.40 -16.30 -31.54
N LEU A 26 39.54 -16.49 -32.57
CA LEU A 26 38.16 -16.91 -32.37
C LEU A 26 38.16 -18.30 -31.71
N SER A 27 37.77 -18.36 -30.48
CA SER A 27 37.36 -19.57 -29.76
C SER A 27 35.84 -19.73 -29.94
N ALA A 28 35.45 -20.91 -30.40
CA ALA A 28 34.05 -21.29 -30.61
C ALA A 28 33.26 -21.07 -29.31
N THR A 29 32.17 -20.30 -29.40
CA THR A 29 31.21 -20.08 -28.34
C THR A 29 30.52 -21.41 -28.02
N GLN A 30 30.92 -22.01 -26.88
CA GLN A 30 30.07 -22.97 -26.19
C GLN A 30 28.78 -22.23 -25.79
N GLY A 31 27.62 -22.77 -26.22
CA GLY A 31 26.32 -22.22 -25.90
C GLY A 31 26.19 -22.10 -24.37
N VAL A 32 25.91 -20.91 -23.93
CA VAL A 32 25.44 -20.65 -22.56
C VAL A 32 24.14 -21.45 -22.41
N PRO A 33 23.99 -22.35 -21.43
CA PRO A 33 22.74 -23.03 -21.21
C PRO A 33 21.67 -21.97 -20.98
N MET A 34 20.62 -22.00 -21.81
CA MET A 34 19.41 -21.21 -21.56
C MET A 34 18.94 -21.60 -20.16
N THR A 35 19.08 -20.68 -19.20
CA THR A 35 18.40 -20.77 -17.93
C THR A 35 16.93 -21.02 -18.25
N GLN A 36 16.43 -22.20 -17.87
CA GLN A 36 15.01 -22.49 -17.87
C GLN A 36 14.37 -21.38 -17.05
N HIS A 37 13.56 -20.54 -17.68
CA HIS A 37 12.58 -19.72 -16.98
C HIS A 37 11.62 -20.71 -16.30
N ASN A 38 11.92 -21.12 -15.08
CA ASN A 38 10.92 -21.70 -14.21
C ASN A 38 9.78 -20.66 -14.16
N ASN A 39 8.67 -20.98 -14.81
CA ASN A 39 7.49 -20.14 -14.73
C ASN A 39 7.17 -19.97 -13.25
N SER A 40 7.26 -18.74 -12.73
CA SER A 40 6.93 -18.42 -11.34
C SER A 40 5.53 -18.88 -10.96
N THR A 41 4.64 -19.02 -11.97
CA THR A 41 3.28 -19.59 -11.83
C THR A 41 3.25 -21.06 -11.39
N ASP A 42 4.26 -21.87 -11.71
CA ASP A 42 4.29 -23.31 -11.35
C ASP A 42 4.70 -23.52 -9.89
N ARG A 43 5.23 -22.49 -9.22
CA ARG A 43 5.68 -22.54 -7.84
C ARG A 43 4.53 -22.37 -6.83
N PHE A 44 3.49 -21.64 -7.19
CA PHE A 44 2.40 -21.25 -6.31
C PHE A 44 1.09 -21.92 -6.70
N HIS A 45 0.22 -22.16 -5.71
CA HIS A 45 -1.16 -22.53 -6.01
C HIS A 45 -1.83 -21.41 -6.85
N PRO A 46 -2.69 -21.73 -7.83
CA PRO A 46 -3.31 -20.71 -8.70
C PRO A 46 -4.03 -19.60 -7.94
N ASP A 47 -4.77 -19.94 -6.86
CA ASP A 47 -5.47 -18.94 -6.04
C ASP A 47 -4.49 -18.05 -5.26
N GLU A 48 -3.35 -18.59 -4.81
CA GLU A 48 -2.30 -17.78 -4.19
C GLU A 48 -1.65 -16.87 -5.22
N TRP A 49 -1.37 -17.37 -6.43
CA TRP A 49 -0.77 -16.57 -7.47
C TRP A 49 -1.66 -15.39 -7.86
N GLN A 50 -2.96 -15.61 -8.04
CA GLN A 50 -3.89 -14.53 -8.35
C GLN A 50 -3.93 -13.49 -7.22
N LEU A 51 -3.96 -13.92 -5.96
CA LEU A 51 -3.91 -13.01 -4.82
C LEU A 51 -2.60 -12.19 -4.79
N ARG A 52 -1.46 -12.81 -5.15
CA ARG A 52 -0.17 -12.13 -5.26
C ARG A 52 -0.19 -11.07 -6.36
N VAL A 53 -0.76 -11.37 -7.52
CA VAL A 53 -0.91 -10.44 -8.65
C VAL A 53 -1.76 -9.23 -8.23
N ASP A 54 -2.93 -9.48 -7.62
CA ASP A 54 -3.82 -8.40 -7.19
C ASP A 54 -3.20 -7.55 -6.07
N LEU A 55 -2.49 -8.16 -5.13
CA LEU A 55 -1.81 -7.43 -4.06
C LEU A 55 -0.65 -6.58 -4.59
N ALA A 56 0.17 -7.11 -5.50
CA ALA A 56 1.23 -6.36 -6.15
C ALA A 56 0.68 -5.19 -6.97
N ALA A 57 -0.42 -5.41 -7.70
CA ALA A 57 -1.14 -4.34 -8.38
C ALA A 57 -1.62 -3.26 -7.41
N CYS A 58 -2.16 -3.65 -6.25
CA CYS A 58 -2.60 -2.72 -5.22
C CYS A 58 -1.45 -1.84 -4.71
N TYR A 59 -0.29 -2.41 -4.39
CA TYR A 59 0.90 -1.67 -3.98
C TYR A 59 1.32 -0.64 -5.04
N ARG A 60 1.43 -1.05 -6.30
CA ARG A 60 1.79 -0.14 -7.39
C ARG A 60 0.73 0.93 -7.64
N LEU A 61 -0.56 0.62 -7.48
CA LEU A 61 -1.62 1.62 -7.52
C LEU A 61 -1.49 2.64 -6.38
N VAL A 62 -1.20 2.20 -5.16
CA VAL A 62 -0.94 3.11 -4.03
C VAL A 62 0.23 4.05 -4.33
N ALA A 63 1.32 3.55 -4.93
CA ALA A 63 2.43 4.39 -5.39
C ALA A 63 2.00 5.36 -6.50
N LEU A 64 1.25 4.86 -7.50
CA LEU A 64 0.78 5.64 -8.64
C LEU A 64 -0.15 6.80 -8.22
N TYR A 65 -0.93 6.62 -7.16
CA TYR A 65 -1.77 7.67 -6.58
C TYR A 65 -1.02 8.59 -5.60
N GLY A 66 0.29 8.33 -5.36
CA GLY A 66 1.13 9.14 -4.48
C GLY A 66 0.80 8.97 -2.99
N TRP A 67 0.37 7.76 -2.59
CA TRP A 67 -0.01 7.45 -1.20
C TRP A 67 1.05 6.66 -0.43
N SER A 68 2.15 6.26 -1.08
CA SER A 68 3.26 5.59 -0.42
C SER A 68 4.05 6.56 0.47
N ASP A 69 4.57 6.05 1.58
CA ASP A 69 5.51 6.74 2.46
C ASP A 69 6.82 5.96 2.48
N LEU A 70 7.61 6.08 1.40
CA LEU A 70 8.80 5.28 1.14
C LEU A 70 8.48 3.78 1.31
N VAL A 71 9.09 3.15 2.34
CA VAL A 71 8.95 1.71 2.66
C VAL A 71 8.18 1.48 3.97
N PHE A 72 7.58 2.52 4.56
CA PHE A 72 7.11 2.49 5.96
C PHE A 72 5.65 2.04 6.13
N THR A 73 4.87 1.98 5.07
CA THR A 73 3.50 1.47 5.12
C THR A 73 3.41 0.08 4.49
N HIS A 74 2.27 -0.59 4.67
CA HIS A 74 2.08 -1.94 4.18
C HIS A 74 0.62 -2.25 3.91
N ILE A 75 0.42 -3.27 3.08
CA ILE A 75 -0.87 -3.84 2.75
C ILE A 75 -0.74 -5.34 2.97
N SER A 76 -1.65 -5.94 3.73
CA SER A 76 -1.68 -7.38 3.91
C SER A 76 -2.94 -7.98 3.29
N ALA A 77 -2.81 -9.15 2.67
CA ALA A 77 -3.92 -9.90 2.13
C ALA A 77 -3.92 -11.32 2.71
N LYS A 78 -5.09 -11.76 3.20
CA LYS A 78 -5.28 -13.09 3.79
C LYS A 78 -5.35 -14.13 2.67
N LEU A 79 -4.59 -15.22 2.80
CA LEU A 79 -4.68 -16.32 1.86
C LEU A 79 -6.03 -17.03 1.96
N PRO A 80 -6.59 -17.47 0.82
CA PRO A 80 -7.84 -18.20 0.81
C PRO A 80 -7.67 -19.60 1.44
N SER A 81 -8.76 -20.15 1.96
CA SER A 81 -8.77 -21.49 2.59
C SER A 81 -8.39 -22.62 1.63
N SER A 82 -8.55 -22.43 0.32
CA SER A 82 -8.06 -23.36 -0.70
C SER A 82 -6.53 -23.56 -0.67
N VAL A 83 -5.80 -22.57 -0.12
CA VAL A 83 -4.34 -22.58 0.00
C VAL A 83 -3.89 -22.84 1.44
N ALA A 84 -4.46 -22.11 2.39
CA ALA A 84 -4.01 -22.10 3.78
C ALA A 84 -4.81 -23.07 4.68
N GLY A 85 -5.90 -23.68 4.17
CA GLY A 85 -6.82 -24.46 5.00
C GLY A 85 -7.40 -23.58 6.12
N ASP A 86 -7.31 -24.05 7.35
CA ASP A 86 -7.73 -23.31 8.54
C ASP A 86 -6.62 -22.39 9.11
N ALA A 87 -5.43 -22.40 8.50
CA ALA A 87 -4.32 -21.58 8.97
C ALA A 87 -4.50 -20.11 8.56
N HIS A 88 -4.21 -19.21 9.49
CA HIS A 88 -4.18 -17.76 9.20
C HIS A 88 -2.83 -17.41 8.60
N GLN A 89 -2.78 -17.32 7.27
CA GLN A 89 -1.59 -16.94 6.50
C GLN A 89 -1.87 -15.71 5.66
N PHE A 90 -0.85 -14.89 5.44
CA PHE A 90 -0.98 -13.59 4.78
C PHE A 90 0.16 -13.36 3.79
N LEU A 91 -0.12 -12.54 2.80
CA LEU A 91 0.90 -11.93 1.94
C LEU A 91 1.11 -10.49 2.38
N ILE A 92 2.37 -10.05 2.37
CA ILE A 92 2.80 -8.69 2.71
C ILE A 92 3.96 -8.27 1.81
N ASN A 93 4.25 -6.96 1.74
CA ASN A 93 5.39 -6.46 0.97
C ASN A 93 6.75 -6.88 1.56
N PRO A 94 7.74 -7.07 0.70
CA PRO A 94 9.14 -7.13 1.11
C PRO A 94 9.54 -5.81 1.80
N TYR A 95 10.11 -5.88 3.00
CA TYR A 95 10.59 -4.69 3.67
C TYR A 95 11.85 -4.16 3.00
N GLY A 96 11.82 -2.89 2.60
CA GLY A 96 12.91 -2.21 1.91
C GLY A 96 12.69 -2.02 0.41
N LEU A 97 11.65 -2.65 -0.21
CA LEU A 97 11.24 -2.32 -1.56
C LEU A 97 10.23 -1.17 -1.56
N MET A 98 10.37 -0.28 -2.54
CA MET A 98 9.37 0.75 -2.81
C MET A 98 8.12 0.12 -3.41
N PHE A 99 6.97 0.72 -3.20
CA PHE A 99 5.69 0.15 -3.64
C PHE A 99 5.56 -0.02 -5.15
N ASP A 100 6.22 0.83 -5.93
CA ASP A 100 6.27 0.76 -7.39
C ASP A 100 7.21 -0.32 -7.96
N GLU A 101 8.05 -0.95 -7.09
CA GLU A 101 8.93 -2.06 -7.46
C GLU A 101 8.32 -3.43 -7.18
N ILE A 102 7.25 -3.50 -6.36
CA ILE A 102 6.67 -4.76 -5.89
C ILE A 102 6.09 -5.56 -7.05
N THR A 103 6.42 -6.86 -7.06
CA THR A 103 5.88 -7.86 -8.01
C THR A 103 5.19 -8.99 -7.25
N ALA A 104 4.37 -9.77 -7.95
CA ALA A 104 3.67 -10.92 -7.38
C ALA A 104 4.66 -11.93 -6.75
N SER A 105 5.79 -12.19 -7.41
CA SER A 105 6.83 -13.09 -6.92
C SER A 105 7.64 -12.54 -5.75
N SER A 106 7.72 -11.20 -5.58
CA SER A 106 8.46 -10.56 -4.50
C SER A 106 7.74 -10.60 -3.15
N LEU A 107 6.40 -10.69 -3.15
CA LEU A 107 5.59 -10.70 -1.93
C LEU A 107 5.99 -11.85 -1.01
N VAL A 108 5.96 -11.58 0.30
CA VAL A 108 6.37 -12.53 1.34
C VAL A 108 5.15 -13.14 2.00
N LYS A 109 5.15 -14.47 2.18
CA LYS A 109 4.13 -15.19 2.93
C LYS A 109 4.52 -15.27 4.41
N ILE A 110 3.59 -14.91 5.29
CA ILE A 110 3.78 -14.89 6.74
C ILE A 110 2.61 -15.54 7.48
N ASP A 111 2.86 -15.95 8.72
CA ASP A 111 1.82 -16.34 9.68
C ASP A 111 1.29 -15.14 10.50
N MET A 112 0.40 -15.39 11.45
CA MET A 112 -0.18 -14.40 12.35
C MET A 112 0.86 -13.72 13.27
N HIS A 113 2.01 -14.35 13.49
CA HIS A 113 3.11 -13.81 14.29
C HIS A 113 4.19 -13.14 13.46
N CYS A 114 3.92 -12.89 12.16
CA CYS A 114 4.89 -12.36 11.20
C CYS A 114 6.10 -13.27 10.94
N ASN A 115 6.01 -14.57 11.27
CA ASN A 115 7.02 -15.51 10.86
C ASN A 115 6.89 -15.79 9.37
N LYS A 116 8.02 -15.77 8.68
CA LYS A 116 8.09 -16.03 7.25
C LYS A 116 7.87 -17.52 6.97
N LEU A 117 7.00 -17.84 6.01
CA LEU A 117 6.61 -19.21 5.65
C LEU A 117 7.22 -19.68 4.33
N ASP A 118 7.73 -18.77 3.49
CA ASP A 118 8.42 -19.04 2.24
C ASP A 118 9.93 -18.86 2.42
N GLU A 119 10.61 -19.91 2.93
CA GLU A 119 12.04 -19.88 3.25
C GLU A 119 12.92 -19.46 2.05
N ASP A 120 12.53 -19.82 0.84
CA ASP A 120 13.25 -19.48 -0.39
C ASP A 120 13.09 -18.01 -0.81
N ASN A 121 12.18 -17.25 -0.22
CA ASN A 121 12.02 -15.83 -0.51
C ASN A 121 13.16 -15.03 0.16
N PRO A 122 14.00 -14.28 -0.59
CA PRO A 122 15.17 -13.60 -0.02
C PRO A 122 14.82 -12.36 0.81
N HIS A 123 13.58 -11.86 0.69
CA HIS A 123 13.21 -10.57 1.26
C HIS A 123 12.86 -10.65 2.75
N PRO A 124 13.26 -9.63 3.53
CA PRO A 124 12.83 -9.49 4.91
C PRO A 124 11.39 -8.97 5.01
N VAL A 125 10.79 -9.13 6.19
CA VAL A 125 9.51 -8.53 6.58
C VAL A 125 9.71 -7.53 7.72
N ASN A 126 8.78 -6.60 7.90
CA ASN A 126 8.77 -5.68 9.03
C ASN A 126 7.77 -6.15 10.09
N PRO A 127 8.21 -6.77 11.21
CA PRO A 127 7.28 -7.24 12.24
C PRO A 127 6.49 -6.09 12.90
N ALA A 128 7.12 -4.92 13.09
CA ALA A 128 6.46 -3.76 13.71
C ALA A 128 5.22 -3.32 12.92
N GLY A 129 5.33 -3.33 11.59
CA GLY A 129 4.20 -3.00 10.72
C GLY A 129 3.06 -4.00 10.80
N PHE A 130 3.32 -5.25 11.13
CA PHE A 130 2.29 -6.29 11.17
C PHE A 130 1.49 -6.32 12.49
N VAL A 131 1.90 -5.61 13.55
CA VAL A 131 1.16 -5.57 14.82
C VAL A 131 -0.28 -5.06 14.61
N ILE A 132 -0.46 -3.94 13.93
CA ILE A 132 -1.79 -3.38 13.62
C ILE A 132 -2.57 -4.33 12.69
N HIS A 133 -1.93 -4.84 11.63
CA HIS A 133 -2.59 -5.72 10.67
C HIS A 133 -3.02 -7.05 11.30
N SER A 134 -2.16 -7.66 12.12
CA SER A 134 -2.53 -8.89 12.85
C SER A 134 -3.70 -8.67 13.80
N ALA A 135 -3.75 -7.53 14.51
CA ALA A 135 -4.87 -7.19 15.37
C ALA A 135 -6.19 -7.11 14.59
N VAL A 136 -6.17 -6.47 13.41
CA VAL A 136 -7.36 -6.37 12.55
C VAL A 136 -7.78 -7.74 12.01
N HIS A 137 -6.85 -8.52 11.46
CA HIS A 137 -7.16 -9.85 10.91
C HIS A 137 -7.66 -10.85 11.97
N GLU A 138 -7.20 -10.69 13.22
CA GLU A 138 -7.66 -11.50 14.36
C GLU A 138 -9.10 -11.14 14.77
N ALA A 139 -9.43 -9.85 14.83
CA ALA A 139 -10.74 -9.37 15.24
C ALA A 139 -11.80 -9.49 14.12
N ARG A 140 -11.40 -9.48 12.86
CA ARG A 140 -12.26 -9.41 11.68
C ARG A 140 -12.01 -10.61 10.75
N PRO A 141 -12.69 -11.74 10.96
CA PRO A 141 -12.57 -12.94 10.10
C PRO A 141 -12.89 -12.66 8.63
N ASP A 142 -13.72 -11.65 8.35
CA ASP A 142 -14.10 -11.19 7.01
C ASP A 142 -13.06 -10.25 6.36
N ALA A 143 -12.00 -9.85 7.09
CA ALA A 143 -10.94 -9.03 6.54
C ALA A 143 -10.07 -9.84 5.57
N GLY A 144 -10.36 -9.75 4.27
CA GLY A 144 -9.53 -10.32 3.21
C GLY A 144 -8.28 -9.48 2.95
N CYS A 145 -8.39 -8.16 3.14
CA CYS A 145 -7.27 -7.22 2.94
C CYS A 145 -7.33 -6.08 3.96
N VAL A 146 -6.16 -5.72 4.49
CA VAL A 146 -5.94 -4.54 5.33
C VAL A 146 -4.94 -3.62 4.63
N LEU A 147 -5.33 -2.36 4.40
CA LEU A 147 -4.51 -1.37 3.71
C LEU A 147 -4.31 -0.15 4.61
N HIS A 148 -3.05 0.20 4.86
CA HIS A 148 -2.65 1.32 5.71
C HIS A 148 -1.75 2.29 4.95
N THR A 149 -2.00 3.59 5.12
CA THR A 149 -1.24 4.66 4.47
C THR A 149 -0.94 5.83 5.42
N HIS A 150 0.19 6.51 5.19
CA HIS A 150 0.62 7.73 5.86
C HIS A 150 0.46 8.94 4.93
N THR A 151 -0.66 9.07 4.26
CA THR A 151 -0.86 10.20 3.34
C THR A 151 -0.89 11.53 4.10
N ARG A 152 -0.38 12.59 3.46
CA ARG A 152 -0.35 13.92 4.08
C ARG A 152 -1.74 14.41 4.47
N ALA A 153 -2.74 14.24 3.61
CA ALA A 153 -4.10 14.65 3.89
C ALA A 153 -4.73 13.79 4.99
N GLY A 154 -4.49 12.45 4.96
CA GLY A 154 -4.94 11.53 5.99
C GLY A 154 -4.39 11.89 7.36
N ILE A 155 -3.07 12.12 7.48
CA ILE A 155 -2.44 12.55 8.74
C ILE A 155 -3.00 13.90 9.18
N ALA A 156 -3.14 14.88 8.26
CA ALA A 156 -3.64 16.20 8.59
C ALA A 156 -5.06 16.17 9.18
N VAL A 157 -5.94 15.34 8.65
CA VAL A 157 -7.31 15.17 9.19
C VAL A 157 -7.29 14.36 10.48
N SER A 158 -6.44 13.32 10.58
CA SER A 158 -6.31 12.50 11.79
C SER A 158 -5.88 13.31 13.03
N ALA A 159 -5.14 14.41 12.81
CA ALA A 159 -4.72 15.34 13.85
C ALA A 159 -5.78 16.39 14.24
N GLN A 160 -6.90 16.47 13.50
CA GLN A 160 -7.99 17.41 13.81
C GLN A 160 -8.92 16.83 14.88
N LYS A 161 -9.25 17.61 15.91
CA LYS A 161 -10.15 17.15 17.00
C LYS A 161 -11.49 16.62 16.50
N HIS A 162 -12.04 17.25 15.46
CA HIS A 162 -13.34 16.86 14.87
C HIS A 162 -13.24 15.60 14.00
N GLY A 163 -12.02 15.22 13.57
CA GLY A 163 -11.86 14.14 12.62
C GLY A 163 -12.48 14.47 11.26
N VAL A 164 -13.13 13.48 10.64
CA VAL A 164 -13.81 13.62 9.34
C VAL A 164 -15.09 14.43 9.49
N LEU A 165 -15.23 15.47 8.67
CA LEU A 165 -16.41 16.33 8.60
C LEU A 165 -17.37 15.86 7.50
N ALA A 166 -18.68 15.95 7.73
CA ALA A 166 -19.72 15.63 6.74
C ALA A 166 -19.90 16.81 5.76
N ILE A 167 -18.92 17.04 4.88
CA ILE A 167 -18.90 18.19 3.96
C ILE A 167 -18.85 17.81 2.48
N SER A 168 -18.90 16.52 2.17
CA SER A 168 -18.85 16.02 0.78
C SER A 168 -19.62 14.70 0.66
N GLN A 169 -19.97 14.30 -0.56
CA GLN A 169 -20.53 12.97 -0.81
C GLN A 169 -19.55 11.86 -0.36
N GLN A 170 -18.24 12.03 -0.62
CA GLN A 170 -17.21 11.09 -0.22
C GLN A 170 -17.16 10.90 1.29
N SER A 171 -17.24 12.00 2.06
CA SER A 171 -17.24 11.93 3.52
C SER A 171 -18.46 11.17 4.08
N THR A 172 -19.60 11.18 3.39
CA THR A 172 -20.75 10.40 3.85
C THR A 172 -20.49 8.90 3.78
N PHE A 173 -19.78 8.42 2.76
CA PHE A 173 -19.42 7.01 2.63
C PHE A 173 -18.47 6.56 3.73
N VAL A 174 -17.49 7.39 4.04
CA VAL A 174 -16.53 7.12 5.12
C VAL A 174 -17.24 7.12 6.47
N LEU A 175 -18.02 8.16 6.77
CA LEU A 175 -18.72 8.32 8.05
C LEU A 175 -19.72 7.20 8.34
N ALA A 176 -20.23 6.51 7.32
CA ALA A 176 -21.14 5.38 7.50
C ALA A 176 -20.49 4.17 8.20
N SER A 177 -19.15 4.08 8.23
CA SER A 177 -18.42 2.95 8.82
C SER A 177 -17.03 3.38 9.32
N LEU A 178 -16.92 4.54 9.97
CA LEU A 178 -15.67 5.11 10.45
C LEU A 178 -15.50 4.91 11.95
N ALA A 179 -14.35 4.40 12.33
CA ALA A 179 -13.85 4.34 13.69
C ALA A 179 -12.58 5.18 13.85
N TYR A 180 -12.20 5.45 15.10
CA TYR A 180 -10.98 6.16 15.46
C TYR A 180 -10.21 5.37 16.49
N HIS A 181 -8.89 5.38 16.40
CA HIS A 181 -7.99 4.84 17.40
C HIS A 181 -6.97 5.91 17.79
N ASP A 182 -6.79 6.12 19.11
CA ASP A 182 -5.86 7.12 19.60
C ASP A 182 -4.41 6.69 19.41
N TYR A 183 -3.51 7.68 19.24
CA TYR A 183 -2.09 7.42 18.99
C TYR A 183 -1.39 6.93 20.26
N GLU A 184 -0.89 5.72 20.26
CA GLU A 184 -0.16 5.11 21.38
C GLU A 184 1.36 5.00 21.15
N GLY A 185 1.88 5.62 20.09
CA GLY A 185 3.29 5.56 19.69
C GLY A 185 3.51 4.71 18.45
N VAL A 186 4.75 4.28 18.25
CA VAL A 186 5.04 3.34 17.14
C VAL A 186 4.48 1.97 17.50
N ALA A 187 3.70 1.37 16.60
CA ALA A 187 2.98 0.11 16.82
C ALA A 187 3.94 -1.10 16.89
N ILE A 188 4.58 -1.26 18.04
CA ILE A 188 5.49 -2.37 18.35
C ILE A 188 5.04 -3.18 19.57
N ARG A 189 3.92 -2.79 20.21
CA ARG A 189 3.46 -3.36 21.46
C ARG A 189 2.21 -4.19 21.27
N ASP A 190 2.23 -5.43 21.77
CA ASP A 190 1.07 -6.32 21.69
C ASP A 190 -0.11 -5.90 22.55
N ASP A 191 0.11 -5.11 23.63
CA ASP A 191 -0.95 -4.64 24.52
C ASP A 191 -1.89 -3.60 23.88
N GLU A 192 -1.47 -2.96 22.77
CA GLU A 192 -2.29 -2.06 21.95
C GLU A 192 -3.39 -2.82 21.18
N LYS A 193 -3.11 -4.06 20.76
CA LYS A 193 -4.02 -4.84 19.89
C LYS A 193 -5.45 -4.90 20.40
N ALA A 194 -5.66 -5.19 21.68
CA ALA A 194 -7.01 -5.33 22.24
C ALA A 194 -7.82 -4.01 22.20
N ARG A 195 -7.15 -2.87 22.36
CA ARG A 195 -7.79 -1.54 22.27
C ARG A 195 -8.12 -1.21 20.82
N LEU A 196 -7.17 -1.43 19.90
CA LEU A 196 -7.39 -1.22 18.49
C LEU A 196 -8.55 -2.10 17.95
N GLN A 197 -8.62 -3.36 18.36
CA GLN A 197 -9.72 -4.27 18.02
C GLN A 197 -11.07 -3.76 18.53
N THR A 198 -11.11 -3.25 19.76
CA THR A 198 -12.30 -2.67 20.37
C THR A 198 -12.75 -1.43 19.63
N ASP A 199 -11.82 -0.53 19.31
CA ASP A 199 -12.09 0.72 18.62
C ASP A 199 -12.54 0.47 17.17
N LEU A 200 -11.93 -0.47 16.48
CA LEU A 200 -12.29 -0.83 15.11
C LEU A 200 -13.71 -1.40 15.03
N GLY A 201 -14.07 -2.34 15.91
CA GLY A 201 -15.34 -3.07 15.86
C GLY A 201 -15.63 -3.60 14.46
N GLU A 202 -16.85 -3.35 13.98
CA GLU A 202 -17.31 -3.75 12.63
C GLU A 202 -17.01 -2.70 11.54
N SER A 203 -16.23 -1.64 11.86
CA SER A 203 -15.95 -0.56 10.92
C SER A 203 -14.97 -0.98 9.82
N ASN A 204 -15.14 -0.41 8.63
CA ASN A 204 -14.27 -0.66 7.49
C ASN A 204 -13.24 0.45 7.27
N TYR A 205 -13.42 1.60 7.93
CA TYR A 205 -12.48 2.71 7.94
C TYR A 205 -12.02 2.95 9.36
N LEU A 206 -10.71 2.98 9.59
CA LEU A 206 -10.12 3.32 10.88
C LEU A 206 -9.18 4.50 10.69
N MET A 207 -9.47 5.60 11.36
CA MET A 207 -8.56 6.73 11.44
C MET A 207 -7.66 6.55 12.66
N LEU A 208 -6.39 6.31 12.40
CA LEU A 208 -5.35 6.28 13.42
C LEU A 208 -4.95 7.74 13.72
N ARG A 209 -5.32 8.23 14.92
CA ARG A 209 -5.08 9.62 15.34
C ARG A 209 -3.59 9.97 15.24
N ASN A 210 -3.27 11.14 14.64
CA ASN A 210 -1.91 11.63 14.44
C ASN A 210 -0.97 10.69 13.67
N HIS A 211 -1.53 9.67 12.97
CA HIS A 211 -0.74 8.62 12.35
C HIS A 211 -1.11 8.42 10.87
N GLY A 212 -2.35 8.06 10.57
CA GLY A 212 -2.73 7.80 9.18
C GLY A 212 -4.10 7.15 9.03
N LEU A 213 -4.30 6.54 7.86
CA LEU A 213 -5.55 5.91 7.47
C LEU A 213 -5.38 4.39 7.35
N LEU A 214 -6.41 3.66 7.77
CA LEU A 214 -6.48 2.21 7.57
C LEU A 214 -7.85 1.84 7.04
N THR A 215 -7.89 0.89 6.09
CA THR A 215 -9.12 0.32 5.55
C THR A 215 -9.11 -1.20 5.62
N VAL A 216 -10.30 -1.76 5.86
CA VAL A 216 -10.55 -3.20 5.98
C VAL A 216 -11.51 -3.62 4.89
N GLY A 217 -11.02 -4.36 3.89
CA GLY A 217 -11.81 -4.87 2.77
C GLY A 217 -12.02 -6.37 2.84
N LYS A 218 -13.12 -6.85 2.30
CA LYS A 218 -13.35 -8.29 2.07
C LYS A 218 -12.44 -8.84 0.98
N SER A 219 -11.95 -7.96 0.13
CA SER A 219 -10.98 -8.23 -0.93
C SER A 219 -10.00 -7.06 -1.06
N ILE A 220 -8.96 -7.23 -1.86
CA ILE A 220 -7.96 -6.19 -2.16
C ILE A 220 -8.63 -5.00 -2.83
N GLU A 221 -9.53 -5.26 -3.77
CA GLU A 221 -10.25 -4.25 -4.54
C GLU A 221 -11.16 -3.41 -3.63
N ASP A 222 -11.81 -4.04 -2.66
CA ASP A 222 -12.66 -3.35 -1.68
C ASP A 222 -11.81 -2.45 -0.77
N ALA A 223 -10.70 -2.96 -0.23
CA ALA A 223 -9.78 -2.18 0.60
C ALA A 223 -9.22 -0.97 -0.16
N PHE A 224 -8.86 -1.16 -1.45
CA PHE A 224 -8.37 -0.07 -2.29
C PHE A 224 -9.46 0.98 -2.58
N LEU A 225 -10.68 0.57 -2.95
CA LEU A 225 -11.78 1.51 -3.20
C LEU A 225 -12.13 2.32 -1.95
N GLN A 226 -12.12 1.67 -0.80
CA GLN A 226 -12.31 2.32 0.50
C GLN A 226 -11.19 3.33 0.78
N MET A 227 -9.92 2.96 0.58
CA MET A 227 -8.81 3.89 0.75
C MET A 227 -8.89 5.08 -0.21
N TYR A 228 -9.25 4.84 -1.47
CA TYR A 228 -9.48 5.91 -2.45
C TYR A 228 -10.54 6.91 -1.95
N THR A 229 -11.64 6.40 -1.42
CA THR A 229 -12.72 7.23 -0.88
C THR A 229 -12.28 8.00 0.37
N PHE A 230 -11.52 7.32 1.25
CA PHE A 230 -11.03 7.91 2.51
C PHE A 230 -10.01 9.03 2.25
N GLU A 231 -9.03 8.77 1.41
CA GLU A 231 -8.02 9.77 1.05
C GLU A 231 -8.65 10.98 0.36
N ASN A 232 -9.57 10.78 -0.59
CA ASN A 232 -10.28 11.90 -1.21
C ASN A 232 -11.13 12.69 -0.21
N THR A 233 -11.75 12.03 0.75
CA THR A 233 -12.46 12.70 1.86
C THR A 233 -11.52 13.62 2.63
N CYS A 234 -10.34 13.11 3.00
CA CYS A 234 -9.33 13.90 3.72
C CYS A 234 -8.80 15.06 2.89
N ARG A 235 -8.50 14.84 1.61
CA ARG A 235 -8.06 15.90 0.68
C ARG A 235 -9.10 17.01 0.55
N ILE A 236 -10.35 16.65 0.30
CA ILE A 236 -11.46 17.62 0.20
C ILE A 236 -11.56 18.44 1.48
N GLN A 237 -11.45 17.80 2.66
CA GLN A 237 -11.53 18.50 3.94
C GLN A 237 -10.36 19.47 4.13
N VAL A 238 -9.13 19.05 3.83
CA VAL A 238 -7.94 19.92 3.91
C VAL A 238 -8.09 21.11 2.98
N ASP A 239 -8.51 20.90 1.74
CA ASP A 239 -8.71 21.98 0.76
C ASP A 239 -9.85 22.93 1.18
N ALA A 240 -10.96 22.40 1.67
CA ALA A 240 -12.11 23.20 2.14
C ALA A 240 -11.79 24.05 3.38
N LEU A 241 -10.89 23.57 4.24
CA LEU A 241 -10.42 24.30 5.42
C LEU A 241 -9.23 25.22 5.15
N ALA A 242 -8.65 25.19 3.95
CA ALA A 242 -7.52 26.04 3.60
C ALA A 242 -7.88 27.53 3.70
N GLY A 243 -7.16 28.24 4.56
CA GLY A 243 -7.43 29.67 4.82
C GLY A 243 -8.59 29.97 5.77
N GLN A 244 -9.25 28.95 6.32
CA GLN A 244 -10.30 29.13 7.32
C GLN A 244 -9.76 28.92 8.74
N THR A 245 -10.32 29.66 9.70
CA THR A 245 -9.96 29.57 11.12
C THR A 245 -10.85 28.58 11.88
N THR A 246 -12.04 28.31 11.37
CA THR A 246 -13.04 27.42 12.01
C THR A 246 -13.82 26.62 10.97
N PRO A 247 -14.30 25.39 11.33
CA PRO A 247 -15.17 24.59 10.44
C PRO A 247 -16.59 25.16 10.25
N THR A 248 -16.97 26.24 10.97
CA THR A 248 -18.34 26.78 11.03
C THR A 248 -18.83 27.39 9.73
N ASP A 249 -17.90 27.75 8.83
CA ASP A 249 -18.22 28.39 7.54
C ASP A 249 -18.48 27.36 6.41
N LEU A 250 -18.43 26.06 6.72
CA LEU A 250 -18.65 25.00 5.77
C LEU A 250 -20.13 24.56 5.76
N THR A 251 -20.67 24.30 4.58
CA THR A 251 -21.99 23.70 4.42
C THR A 251 -21.92 22.22 4.74
N ALA A 252 -22.48 21.81 5.87
CA ALA A 252 -22.56 20.41 6.26
C ALA A 252 -23.62 19.64 5.44
N VAL A 253 -23.33 18.37 5.18
CA VAL A 253 -24.32 17.43 4.62
C VAL A 253 -25.42 17.19 5.67
N ASN A 254 -26.69 17.17 5.21
CA ASN A 254 -27.81 16.87 6.10
C ASN A 254 -27.62 15.49 6.75
N PRO A 255 -27.65 15.40 8.11
CA PRO A 255 -27.45 14.12 8.80
C PRO A 255 -28.41 12.99 8.40
N GLN A 256 -29.61 13.32 7.93
CA GLN A 256 -30.59 12.34 7.47
C GLN A 256 -30.09 11.56 6.23
N ILE A 257 -29.19 12.15 5.44
CA ILE A 257 -28.60 11.49 4.26
C ILE A 257 -27.67 10.35 4.70
N LEU A 258 -26.99 10.48 5.83
CA LEU A 258 -26.02 9.49 6.32
C LEU A 258 -26.67 8.12 6.56
N THR A 259 -27.94 8.06 6.92
CA THR A 259 -28.65 6.80 7.23
C THR A 259 -28.86 5.90 6.01
N GLY A 260 -28.81 6.42 4.78
CA GLY A 260 -29.04 5.66 3.53
C GLY A 260 -27.78 5.37 2.73
N VAL A 261 -26.62 5.84 3.20
CA VAL A 261 -25.39 5.86 2.39
C VAL A 261 -24.88 4.47 2.02
N ALA A 262 -24.91 3.50 2.94
CA ALA A 262 -24.46 2.13 2.65
C ALA A 262 -25.29 1.49 1.51
N HIS A 263 -26.58 1.76 1.48
CA HIS A 263 -27.45 1.31 0.38
C HIS A 263 -27.11 2.03 -0.92
N ALA A 264 -26.87 3.34 -0.88
CA ALA A 264 -26.51 4.13 -2.06
C ALA A 264 -25.20 3.66 -2.69
N MET A 265 -24.17 3.37 -1.89
CA MET A 265 -22.92 2.78 -2.37
C MET A 265 -23.13 1.45 -3.09
N LYS A 266 -23.94 0.56 -2.48
CA LYS A 266 -24.26 -0.73 -3.08
C LYS A 266 -24.96 -0.56 -4.44
N VAL A 267 -25.89 0.37 -4.55
CA VAL A 267 -26.58 0.67 -5.82
C VAL A 267 -25.58 1.23 -6.84
N GLN A 268 -24.73 2.16 -6.46
CA GLN A 268 -23.76 2.80 -7.36
C GLN A 268 -22.75 1.81 -7.96
N THR A 269 -22.33 0.80 -7.23
CA THR A 269 -21.42 -0.23 -7.72
C THR A 269 -22.12 -1.47 -8.27
N GLY A 270 -23.45 -1.45 -8.37
CA GLY A 270 -24.23 -2.63 -8.74
C GLY A 270 -24.07 -3.82 -7.78
N GLY A 271 -23.66 -3.56 -6.53
CA GLY A 271 -23.37 -4.57 -5.52
C GLY A 271 -21.99 -5.19 -5.62
N LEU A 272 -21.17 -4.78 -6.60
CA LEU A 272 -19.85 -5.37 -6.87
C LEU A 272 -18.72 -4.76 -6.02
N GLY A 273 -18.98 -3.65 -5.27
CA GLY A 273 -17.96 -3.00 -4.47
C GLY A 273 -16.72 -2.60 -5.28
N GLY A 274 -15.54 -2.93 -4.76
CA GLY A 274 -14.26 -2.63 -5.40
C GLY A 274 -14.06 -3.34 -6.73
N SER A 275 -14.61 -4.55 -6.90
CA SER A 275 -14.47 -5.30 -8.14
C SER A 275 -15.10 -4.62 -9.36
N PHE A 276 -16.03 -3.66 -9.15
CA PHE A 276 -16.57 -2.83 -10.22
C PHE A 276 -15.51 -1.94 -10.89
N VAL A 277 -14.63 -1.36 -10.11
CA VAL A 277 -13.61 -0.41 -10.60
C VAL A 277 -12.26 -1.08 -10.90
N TRP A 278 -12.01 -2.26 -10.32
CA TRP A 278 -10.72 -2.94 -10.38
C TRP A 278 -10.19 -3.17 -11.79
N PRO A 279 -10.97 -3.69 -12.75
CA PRO A 279 -10.49 -3.86 -14.13
C PRO A 279 -10.04 -2.56 -14.80
N SER A 280 -10.64 -1.43 -14.43
CA SER A 280 -10.26 -0.11 -14.95
C SER A 280 -8.96 0.38 -14.34
N LEU A 281 -8.74 0.10 -13.05
CA LEU A 281 -7.50 0.40 -12.35
C LEU A 281 -6.33 -0.44 -12.90
N LEU A 282 -6.54 -1.73 -13.15
CA LEU A 282 -5.52 -2.59 -13.78
C LEU A 282 -5.17 -2.12 -15.19
N ARG A 283 -6.15 -1.71 -16.01
CA ARG A 283 -5.85 -1.11 -17.33
C ARG A 283 -5.04 0.18 -17.23
N LYS A 284 -5.31 1.01 -16.21
CA LYS A 284 -4.50 2.21 -15.93
C LYS A 284 -3.09 1.79 -15.53
N LEU A 285 -2.95 0.88 -14.58
CA LEU A 285 -1.66 0.41 -14.09
C LEU A 285 -0.81 -0.21 -15.20
N ASN A 286 -1.39 -1.03 -16.07
CA ASN A 286 -0.71 -1.65 -17.21
C ASN A 286 -0.14 -0.62 -18.20
N ARG A 287 -0.71 0.58 -18.28
CA ARG A 287 -0.17 1.66 -19.11
C ARG A 287 0.93 2.47 -18.43
N GLU A 288 0.85 2.63 -17.11
CA GLU A 288 1.69 3.58 -16.38
C GLU A 288 2.82 2.92 -15.59
N ASN A 289 2.58 1.73 -15.03
CA ASN A 289 3.59 0.95 -14.28
C ASN A 289 3.31 -0.56 -14.41
N PRO A 290 3.58 -1.19 -15.58
CA PRO A 290 3.37 -2.62 -15.81
C PRO A 290 4.39 -3.49 -15.06
N GLY A 291 4.21 -4.83 -15.11
CA GLY A 291 5.17 -5.81 -14.57
C GLY A 291 4.99 -6.11 -13.08
N TYR A 292 3.79 -5.91 -12.55
CA TYR A 292 3.43 -6.35 -11.20
C TYR A 292 3.10 -7.85 -11.15
N ASP A 293 2.77 -8.45 -12.26
CA ASP A 293 2.26 -9.81 -12.47
C ASP A 293 3.35 -10.88 -12.75
N VAL A 294 4.61 -10.56 -12.39
CA VAL A 294 5.77 -11.46 -12.56
C VAL A 294 6.32 -11.93 -11.22
#